data_d8fa7d8a606ae5701333924bc495a020
#
_entry.id   d8fa7d8a606ae5701333924bc495a020
#
_cell.length_a   1.000
_cell.length_b   1.000
_cell.length_c   1.000
_cell.angle_alpha   90.00
_cell.angle_beta   90.00
_cell.angle_gamma   90.00
#
_symmetry.space_group_name_H-M   'P 1'
#
loop_
_entity.id
_entity.type
_entity.pdbx_description
1 polymer ?
#
loop_
_entity_poly.entity_id
_entity_poly.type
_entity_poly.pdbx_seq_one_letter_code
_entity_poly.pdbx_strand_id
1 'polypeptide(L)'
;MTAGDTTGAALLRSGGARLRARALESAMDLDPTFGDRHSELTRQALLSDLEAFVDRLVTAIASNDPHAMATFADLVAVRYRKRRISMDDLVTLCEGLRRASAAIVEPGSVAALDAAIDEAITVFKWHRRLAGDARKRHPLLAFIYKGA
;
A
#
# COMPACT_ATOMS: atom_id res chain seq x y z
N MET A 1 2.50 4.90 -28.17
CA MET A 1 2.90 4.26 -26.87
C MET A 1 3.55 5.31 -26.00
N THR A 2 3.03 5.53 -24.82
CA THR A 2 3.57 6.54 -23.89
C THR A 2 4.83 6.00 -23.22
N ALA A 3 5.91 6.77 -23.22
CA ALA A 3 7.12 6.40 -22.50
C ALA A 3 6.84 6.38 -20.99
N GLY A 4 7.45 5.44 -20.29
CA GLY A 4 7.37 5.39 -18.83
C GLY A 4 8.14 6.56 -18.19
N ASP A 5 7.79 6.85 -16.96
CA ASP A 5 8.44 7.91 -16.18
C ASP A 5 9.69 7.37 -15.49
N THR A 6 10.83 7.50 -16.18
CA THR A 6 12.12 7.03 -15.63
C THR A 6 12.69 7.96 -14.58
N THR A 7 12.37 9.25 -14.63
CA THR A 7 12.86 10.24 -13.66
C THR A 7 12.17 10.06 -12.31
N GLY A 8 10.84 9.97 -12.30
CA GLY A 8 10.08 9.72 -11.08
C GLY A 8 10.45 8.38 -10.46
N ALA A 9 10.61 7.33 -11.27
CA ALA A 9 11.05 6.02 -10.82
C ALA A 9 12.43 6.07 -10.16
N ALA A 10 13.37 6.80 -10.75
CA ALA A 10 14.73 6.95 -10.20
C ALA A 10 14.71 7.68 -8.86
N LEU A 11 13.92 8.74 -8.72
CA LEU A 11 13.77 9.48 -7.47
C LEU A 11 13.19 8.61 -6.35
N LEU A 12 12.17 7.80 -6.65
CA LEU A 12 11.61 6.87 -5.68
C LEU A 12 12.62 5.81 -5.26
N ARG A 13 13.37 5.27 -6.21
CA ARG A 13 14.40 4.26 -5.92
C ARG A 13 15.50 4.83 -5.04
N SER A 14 15.92 6.06 -5.29
CA SER A 14 16.95 6.72 -4.48
C SER A 14 16.47 7.10 -3.08
N GLY A 15 15.15 7.20 -2.87
CA GLY A 15 14.55 7.48 -1.57
C GLY A 15 14.83 6.39 -0.52
N GLY A 16 14.87 5.13 -0.95
CA GLY A 16 15.30 4.00 -0.12
C GLY A 16 14.59 3.90 1.24
N ALA A 17 15.36 3.61 2.29
CA ALA A 17 14.84 3.44 3.65
C ALA A 17 14.16 4.71 4.17
N ARG A 18 14.62 5.89 3.76
CA ARG A 18 14.04 7.16 4.19
C ARG A 18 12.62 7.34 3.66
N LEU A 19 12.36 6.94 2.41
CA LEU A 19 11.02 6.98 1.85
C LEU A 19 10.07 6.06 2.61
N ARG A 20 10.51 4.85 2.93
CA ARG A 20 9.71 3.89 3.68
C ARG A 20 9.37 4.41 5.08
N ALA A 21 10.35 4.95 5.78
CA ALA A 21 10.14 5.53 7.10
C ALA A 21 9.13 6.68 7.05
N ARG A 22 9.24 7.56 6.06
CA ARG A 22 8.30 8.67 5.87
C ARG A 22 6.91 8.21 5.50
N ALA A 23 6.79 7.14 4.73
CA ALA A 23 5.49 6.55 4.40
C ALA A 23 4.78 6.07 5.66
N LEU A 24 5.49 5.37 6.54
CA LEU A 24 4.93 4.90 7.81
C LEU A 24 4.57 6.07 8.74
N GLU A 25 5.42 7.07 8.86
CA GLU A 25 5.13 8.29 9.63
C GLU A 25 3.87 8.98 9.11
N SER A 26 3.75 9.11 7.78
CA SER A 26 2.58 9.73 7.16
C SER A 26 1.30 8.91 7.42
N ALA A 27 1.40 7.59 7.42
CA ALA A 27 0.27 6.73 7.78
C ALA A 27 -0.16 6.96 9.23
N MET A 28 0.78 7.10 10.15
CA MET A 28 0.50 7.40 11.56
C MET A 28 -0.08 8.80 11.74
N ASP A 29 0.32 9.77 10.92
CA ASP A 29 -0.27 11.12 10.92
C ASP A 29 -1.70 11.11 10.41
N LEU A 30 -1.99 10.31 9.38
CA LEU A 30 -3.33 10.15 8.82
C LEU A 30 -4.28 9.44 9.78
N ASP A 31 -3.77 8.49 10.54
CA ASP A 31 -4.51 7.73 11.53
C ASP A 31 -3.68 7.62 12.80
N PRO A 32 -3.91 8.52 13.79
CA PRO A 32 -3.12 8.54 15.02
C PRO A 32 -3.19 7.24 15.84
N THR A 33 -4.24 6.43 15.66
CA THR A 33 -4.37 5.15 16.37
C THR A 33 -3.64 4.00 15.67
N PHE A 34 -3.11 4.22 14.47
CA PHE A 34 -2.41 3.20 13.71
C PHE A 34 -1.24 2.60 14.49
N GLY A 35 -0.42 3.46 15.11
CA GLY A 35 0.71 3.01 15.91
C GLY A 35 0.30 2.21 17.15
N ASP A 36 -0.87 2.52 17.73
CA ASP A 36 -1.38 1.83 18.92
C ASP A 36 -1.88 0.41 18.59
N ARG A 37 -2.35 0.19 17.35
CA ARG A 37 -2.84 -1.11 16.91
C ARG A 37 -1.73 -2.09 16.52
N HIS A 38 -0.53 -1.60 16.30
CA HIS A 38 0.57 -2.41 15.79
C HIS A 38 1.77 -2.36 16.72
N SER A 39 2.27 -3.55 17.08
CA SER A 39 3.50 -3.69 17.87
C SER A 39 4.71 -3.19 17.09
N GLU A 40 5.82 -2.95 17.77
CA GLU A 40 7.08 -2.60 17.13
C GLU A 40 7.51 -3.65 16.12
N LEU A 41 7.32 -4.93 16.43
CA LEU A 41 7.64 -6.03 15.52
C LEU A 41 6.78 -5.96 14.25
N THR A 42 5.49 -5.68 14.40
CA THR A 42 4.58 -5.51 13.25
C THR A 42 4.98 -4.29 12.42
N ARG A 43 5.33 -3.18 13.06
CA ARG A 43 5.78 -1.97 12.33
C ARG A 43 7.03 -2.23 11.53
N GLN A 44 7.98 -3.00 12.07
CA GLN A 44 9.19 -3.40 11.33
C GLN A 44 8.86 -4.30 10.14
N ALA A 45 7.91 -5.21 10.29
CA ALA A 45 7.43 -6.04 9.19
C ALA A 45 6.78 -5.19 8.10
N LEU A 46 5.98 -4.18 8.48
CA LEU A 46 5.38 -3.24 7.54
C LEU A 46 6.43 -2.42 6.78
N LEU A 47 7.50 -1.99 7.46
CA LEU A 47 8.61 -1.29 6.79
C LEU A 47 9.30 -2.19 5.77
N SER A 48 9.51 -3.46 6.10
CA SER A 48 10.10 -4.44 5.17
C SER A 48 9.19 -4.65 3.95
N ASP A 49 7.89 -4.77 4.17
CA ASP A 49 6.93 -4.94 3.07
C ASP A 49 6.80 -3.67 2.23
N LEU A 50 6.97 -2.49 2.82
CA LEU A 50 7.01 -1.23 2.07
C LEU A 50 8.17 -1.20 1.07
N GLU A 51 9.28 -1.87 1.34
CA GLU A 51 10.37 -2.00 0.37
C GLU A 51 9.87 -2.65 -0.92
N ALA A 52 9.14 -3.76 -0.80
CA ALA A 52 8.54 -4.44 -1.94
C ALA A 52 7.47 -3.57 -2.63
N PHE A 53 6.67 -2.83 -1.87
CA PHE A 53 5.72 -1.88 -2.43
C PHE A 53 6.41 -0.80 -3.27
N VAL A 54 7.48 -0.23 -2.76
CA VAL A 54 8.24 0.80 -3.49
C VAL A 54 8.85 0.22 -4.76
N ASP A 55 9.40 -0.99 -4.70
CA ASP A 55 9.94 -1.66 -5.89
C ASP A 55 8.88 -1.85 -6.98
N ARG A 56 7.68 -2.27 -6.59
CA ARG A 56 6.57 -2.43 -7.54
C ARG A 56 6.06 -1.09 -8.05
N LEU A 57 6.02 -0.08 -7.20
CA LEU A 57 5.65 1.28 -7.59
C LEU A 57 6.64 1.83 -8.63
N VAL A 58 7.92 1.67 -8.39
CA VAL A 58 8.99 2.05 -9.34
C VAL A 58 8.79 1.35 -10.67
N THR A 59 8.52 0.05 -10.67
CA THR A 59 8.27 -0.72 -11.90
C THR A 59 7.02 -0.22 -12.62
N ALA A 60 5.93 0.02 -11.89
CA ALA A 60 4.67 0.49 -12.47
C ALA A 60 4.84 1.86 -13.14
N ILE A 61 5.55 2.77 -12.50
CA ILE A 61 5.79 4.12 -13.02
C ILE A 61 6.75 4.07 -14.21
N ALA A 62 7.85 3.34 -14.10
CA ALA A 62 8.86 3.24 -15.17
C ALA A 62 8.31 2.58 -16.43
N SER A 63 7.41 1.61 -16.30
CA SER A 63 6.80 0.90 -17.42
C SER A 63 5.46 1.49 -17.88
N ASN A 64 4.96 2.51 -17.17
CA ASN A 64 3.64 3.09 -17.39
C ASN A 64 2.53 2.02 -17.33
N ASP A 65 2.64 1.11 -16.36
CA ASP A 65 1.70 0.01 -16.14
C ASP A 65 1.23 -0.02 -14.67
N PRO A 66 0.13 0.68 -14.33
CA PRO A 66 -0.41 0.67 -12.97
C PRO A 66 -0.82 -0.71 -12.46
N HIS A 67 -1.17 -1.63 -13.37
CA HIS A 67 -1.61 -2.98 -13.01
C HIS A 67 -0.53 -3.81 -12.30
N ALA A 68 0.74 -3.44 -12.42
CA ALA A 68 1.81 -4.07 -11.66
C ALA A 68 1.57 -3.97 -10.15
N MET A 69 0.94 -2.87 -9.69
CA MET A 69 0.57 -2.69 -8.28
C MET A 69 -0.62 -3.57 -7.88
N ALA A 70 -1.60 -3.76 -8.78
CA ALA A 70 -2.79 -4.55 -8.49
C ALA A 70 -2.44 -6.01 -8.17
N THR A 71 -1.61 -6.64 -8.98
CA THR A 71 -1.18 -8.02 -8.77
C THR A 71 -0.45 -8.19 -7.44
N PHE A 72 0.44 -7.28 -7.13
CA PHE A 72 1.19 -7.30 -5.87
C PHE A 72 0.27 -7.08 -4.66
N ALA A 73 -0.65 -6.11 -4.76
CA ALA A 73 -1.60 -5.83 -3.70
C ALA A 73 -2.49 -7.03 -3.38
N ASP A 74 -2.90 -7.78 -4.40
CA ASP A 74 -3.71 -8.99 -4.22
C ASP A 74 -2.96 -10.05 -3.39
N LEU A 75 -1.69 -10.29 -3.70
CA LEU A 75 -0.85 -11.21 -2.94
C LEU A 75 -0.66 -10.75 -1.49
N VAL A 76 -0.42 -9.47 -1.30
CA VAL A 76 -0.23 -8.85 0.02
C VAL A 76 -1.52 -8.94 0.85
N ALA A 77 -2.68 -8.66 0.24
CA ALA A 77 -3.95 -8.72 0.93
C ALA A 77 -4.20 -10.11 1.56
N VAL A 78 -3.95 -11.17 0.82
CA VAL A 78 -4.09 -12.54 1.33
C VAL A 78 -3.17 -12.78 2.53
N ARG A 79 -1.92 -12.34 2.44
CA ARG A 79 -0.92 -12.51 3.51
C ARG A 79 -1.33 -11.77 4.78
N TYR A 80 -1.78 -10.52 4.65
CA TYR A 80 -2.15 -9.69 5.81
C TYR A 80 -3.46 -10.11 6.44
N ARG A 81 -4.39 -10.63 5.67
CA ARG A 81 -5.62 -11.23 6.23
C ARG A 81 -5.28 -12.40 7.16
N LYS A 82 -4.31 -13.23 6.79
CA LYS A 82 -3.84 -14.33 7.66
C LYS A 82 -3.19 -13.82 8.94
N ARG A 83 -2.56 -12.64 8.90
CA ARG A 83 -1.94 -12.00 10.07
C ARG A 83 -2.93 -11.14 10.85
N ARG A 84 -4.20 -11.10 10.45
CA ARG A 84 -5.25 -10.29 11.07
C ARG A 84 -4.98 -8.79 11.05
N ILE A 85 -4.29 -8.32 10.01
CA ILE A 85 -4.09 -6.90 9.77
C ILE A 85 -5.21 -6.42 8.87
N SER A 86 -5.87 -5.34 9.27
CA SER A 86 -7.01 -4.77 8.58
C SER A 86 -6.64 -4.26 7.18
N MET A 87 -7.52 -4.46 6.21
CA MET A 87 -7.37 -3.85 4.88
C MET A 87 -7.41 -2.33 4.96
N ASP A 88 -8.14 -1.76 5.91
CA ASP A 88 -8.14 -0.31 6.13
C ASP A 88 -6.75 0.20 6.54
N ASP A 89 -6.00 -0.57 7.30
CA ASP A 89 -4.63 -0.21 7.65
C ASP A 89 -3.70 -0.24 6.44
N LEU A 90 -3.90 -1.19 5.51
CA LEU A 90 -3.16 -1.23 4.26
C LEU A 90 -3.50 -0.03 3.36
N VAL A 91 -4.76 0.38 3.32
CA VAL A 91 -5.17 1.59 2.60
C VAL A 91 -4.50 2.83 3.20
N THR A 92 -4.49 2.94 4.52
CA THR A 92 -3.82 4.05 5.22
C THR A 92 -2.32 4.06 4.91
N LEU A 93 -1.69 2.89 4.87
CA LEU A 93 -0.28 2.77 4.51
C LEU A 93 -0.02 3.22 3.07
N CYS A 94 -0.90 2.86 2.14
CA CYS A 94 -0.83 3.32 0.75
C CYS A 94 -0.97 4.84 0.65
N GLU A 95 -1.87 5.44 1.42
CA GLU A 95 -2.02 6.90 1.45
C GLU A 95 -0.79 7.58 2.05
N GLY A 96 -0.18 6.97 3.06
CA GLY A 96 1.10 7.43 3.61
C GLY A 96 2.21 7.37 2.57
N LEU A 97 2.29 6.28 1.81
CA LEU A 97 3.25 6.13 0.72
C LEU A 97 3.01 7.16 -0.39
N ARG A 98 1.75 7.41 -0.76
CA ARG A 98 1.37 8.44 -1.72
C ARG A 98 1.92 9.81 -1.30
N ARG A 99 1.66 10.19 -0.05
CA ARG A 99 2.09 11.49 0.49
C ARG A 99 3.61 11.62 0.51
N ALA A 100 4.31 10.60 1.01
CA ALA A 100 5.76 10.60 1.08
C ALA A 100 6.41 10.61 -0.30
N SER A 101 5.85 9.86 -1.25
CA SER A 101 6.34 9.77 -2.64
C SER A 101 6.11 11.07 -3.41
N ALA A 102 4.94 11.69 -3.24
CA ALA A 102 4.60 12.94 -3.92
C ALA A 102 5.55 14.08 -3.51
N ALA A 103 6.13 14.03 -2.30
CA ALA A 103 7.06 15.04 -1.81
C ALA A 103 8.43 14.99 -2.51
N ILE A 104 8.77 13.87 -3.15
CA ILE A 104 10.10 13.69 -3.76
C ILE A 104 10.07 13.56 -5.28
N VAL A 105 8.92 13.25 -5.89
CA VAL A 105 8.81 13.20 -7.36
C VAL A 105 8.48 14.58 -7.92
N GLU A 106 8.77 14.77 -9.20
CA GLU A 106 8.42 15.99 -9.89
C GLU A 106 6.91 16.08 -10.13
N PRO A 107 6.33 17.29 -10.23
CA PRO A 107 4.88 17.44 -10.45
C PRO A 107 4.34 16.65 -11.66
N GLY A 108 5.13 16.50 -12.71
CA GLY A 108 4.76 15.73 -13.90
C GLY A 108 4.62 14.23 -13.66
N SER A 109 5.21 13.70 -12.57
CA SER A 109 5.17 12.29 -12.21
C SER A 109 3.99 11.94 -11.28
N VAL A 110 3.30 12.93 -10.73
CA VAL A 110 2.27 12.71 -9.71
C VAL A 110 1.09 11.91 -10.26
N ALA A 111 0.67 12.17 -11.49
CA ALA A 111 -0.45 11.44 -12.10
C ALA A 111 -0.17 9.94 -12.23
N ALA A 112 1.03 9.55 -12.66
CA ALA A 112 1.43 8.15 -12.76
C ALA A 112 1.55 7.49 -11.38
N LEU A 113 2.08 8.23 -10.40
CA LEU A 113 2.16 7.81 -9.01
C LEU A 113 0.77 7.52 -8.45
N ASP A 114 -0.16 8.46 -8.61
CA ASP A 114 -1.52 8.33 -8.12
C ASP A 114 -2.24 7.14 -8.77
N ALA A 115 -2.11 6.96 -10.07
CA ALA A 115 -2.73 5.85 -10.79
C ALA A 115 -2.24 4.50 -10.25
N ALA A 116 -0.95 4.35 -10.00
CA ALA A 116 -0.37 3.11 -9.50
C ALA A 116 -0.83 2.82 -8.05
N ILE A 117 -0.82 3.82 -7.19
CA ILE A 117 -1.25 3.65 -5.79
C ILE A 117 -2.76 3.39 -5.72
N ASP A 118 -3.57 4.06 -6.55
CA ASP A 118 -5.01 3.83 -6.61
C ASP A 118 -5.35 2.40 -7.00
N GLU A 119 -4.56 1.76 -7.86
CA GLU A 119 -4.74 0.34 -8.19
C GLU A 119 -4.60 -0.55 -6.94
N ALA A 120 -3.57 -0.32 -6.14
CA ALA A 120 -3.38 -1.07 -4.90
C ALA A 120 -4.53 -0.84 -3.91
N ILE A 121 -4.93 0.41 -3.72
CA ILE A 121 -6.03 0.78 -2.82
C ILE A 121 -7.34 0.12 -3.26
N THR A 122 -7.62 0.10 -4.55
CA THR A 122 -8.81 -0.55 -5.11
C THR A 122 -8.84 -2.03 -4.77
N VAL A 123 -7.71 -2.72 -4.88
CA VAL A 123 -7.59 -4.14 -4.52
C VAL A 123 -7.85 -4.36 -3.03
N PHE A 124 -7.25 -3.55 -2.16
CA PHE A 124 -7.47 -3.67 -0.71
C PHE A 124 -8.92 -3.42 -0.32
N LYS A 125 -9.57 -2.43 -0.92
CA LYS A 125 -10.99 -2.14 -0.68
C LYS A 125 -11.88 -3.29 -1.15
N TRP A 126 -11.53 -3.93 -2.26
CA TRP A 126 -12.25 -5.10 -2.76
C TRP A 126 -12.16 -6.28 -1.76
N HIS A 127 -10.97 -6.57 -1.26
CA HIS A 127 -10.78 -7.61 -0.23
C HIS A 127 -11.56 -7.29 1.04
N ARG A 128 -11.61 -6.01 1.44
CA ARG A 128 -12.43 -5.57 2.58
C ARG A 128 -13.91 -5.87 2.37
N ARG A 129 -14.44 -5.61 1.17
CA ARG A 129 -15.85 -5.90 0.85
C ARG A 129 -16.15 -7.38 0.89
N LEU A 130 -15.27 -8.21 0.34
CA LEU A 130 -15.44 -9.67 0.39
C LEU A 130 -15.52 -10.18 1.82
N ALA A 131 -14.64 -9.71 2.69
CA ALA A 131 -14.63 -10.07 4.10
C ALA A 131 -15.93 -9.62 4.81
N GLY A 132 -16.39 -8.40 4.52
CA GLY A 132 -17.65 -7.85 5.03
C GLY A 132 -18.86 -8.67 4.61
N ASP A 133 -18.94 -9.05 3.34
CA ASP A 133 -20.02 -9.87 2.82
C ASP A 133 -20.00 -11.28 3.43
N ALA A 134 -18.83 -11.87 3.61
CA ALA A 134 -18.69 -13.16 4.26
C ALA A 134 -19.20 -13.12 5.72
N ARG A 135 -18.89 -12.05 6.46
CA ARG A 135 -19.37 -11.84 7.84
C ARG A 135 -20.90 -11.75 7.90
N LYS A 136 -21.52 -11.10 6.93
CA LYS A 136 -22.99 -10.97 6.86
C LYS A 136 -23.68 -12.29 6.59
N ARG A 137 -23.10 -13.12 5.72
CA ARG A 137 -23.70 -14.40 5.28
C ARG A 137 -23.50 -15.52 6.28
N HIS A 138 -22.32 -15.59 6.92
CA HIS A 138 -21.92 -16.69 7.78
C HIS A 138 -21.19 -16.16 9.00
N PRO A 139 -21.84 -16.10 10.17
CA PRO A 139 -21.20 -15.63 11.40
C PRO A 139 -19.91 -16.38 11.74
N LEU A 140 -19.81 -17.66 11.43
CA LEU A 140 -18.61 -18.46 11.66
C LEU A 140 -17.45 -17.98 10.80
N LEU A 141 -17.70 -17.51 9.57
CA LEU A 141 -16.67 -16.96 8.71
C LEU A 141 -16.14 -15.62 9.20
N ALA A 142 -16.87 -14.91 10.07
CA ALA A 142 -16.38 -13.69 10.68
C ALA A 142 -15.08 -13.90 11.45
N PHE A 143 -14.88 -15.08 12.05
CA PHE A 143 -13.62 -15.43 12.72
C PHE A 143 -12.46 -15.61 11.74
N ILE A 144 -12.73 -16.15 10.55
CA ILE A 144 -11.73 -16.38 9.51
C ILE A 144 -11.26 -15.06 8.90
N TYR A 145 -12.19 -14.12 8.71
CA TYR A 145 -11.91 -12.82 8.10
C TYR A 145 -11.69 -11.71 9.13
N LYS A 146 -11.48 -12.06 10.38
CA LYS A 146 -11.24 -11.10 11.43
C LYS A 146 -9.97 -10.29 11.13
N GLY A 147 -10.10 -8.96 11.15
CA GLY A 147 -9.01 -8.05 10.84
C GLY A 147 -8.90 -7.65 9.36
N ALA A 148 -9.75 -8.19 8.51
CA ALA A 148 -9.77 -7.84 7.08
C ALA A 148 -10.63 -6.61 6.76
#